data_dc6e1609ce536788bb56d2500f574042
#
_entry.id   dc6e1609ce536788bb56d2500f574042
#
_cell.length_a   1.000
_cell.length_b   1.000
_cell.length_c   1.000
_cell.angle_alpha   90.00
_cell.angle_beta   90.00
_cell.angle_gamma   90.00
#
_symmetry.space_group_name_H-M   'P 1'
#
loop_
_entity.id
_entity.type
_entity.pdbx_description
1 polymer ?
#
loop_
_entity_poly.entity_id
_entity_poly.type
_entity_poly.pdbx_seq_one_letter_code
_entity_poly.pdbx_strand_id
1 'polypeptide(L)'
;MNYIYDNESNKNKLLERFVRYVKIWTESDEEAADKGVFPSTKRQFDLARVLEGELKELELQNVQVTKDCYVYGFLPGNLQTISNSPHNDAADNQNQSILLLAHMDTTQEVSGKNVKPQIKKVETKKESDIIITSDGTTLLGGDDKAGVAAIMSAVAFLVENPQIKHRPVEVMFSPDEETGHGMDKVPLNLIKSKAAYTVDGGNLGEMETECFNAWSASITFTGKATHTGYAKEGGMVNAAVMASAFVAALPRHKAPETTADYEGFIAPMRISGTIESAQVDLLLRAFSLQEIEEEKVIIEKLARGVEASFGGKVDIIFKQQYLNMHDKMEQNPQVVNQLEKAYEDAGVQIIKKPIRGGTDGSRLTEMGIPTPNIFTGAHEIHSRNEWVSLNQMSKAADVLINLLSQI
;
A
#
# COMPACT_ATOMS: atom_id res chain seq x y z
N MET A 1 25.85 4.73 -3.55
CA MET A 1 26.37 4.38 -4.91
C MET A 1 25.18 4.11 -5.83
N ASN A 2 25.34 4.33 -7.11
CA ASN A 2 24.29 4.10 -8.11
C ASN A 2 24.66 2.89 -8.96
N TYR A 3 24.02 1.76 -8.71
CA TYR A 3 24.32 0.49 -9.38
C TYR A 3 23.44 0.26 -10.61
N ILE A 4 22.18 0.71 -10.54
CA ILE A 4 21.19 0.61 -11.61
C ILE A 4 21.11 1.93 -12.38
N TYR A 5 20.97 3.05 -11.68
CA TYR A 5 20.75 4.37 -12.28
C TYR A 5 21.86 4.80 -13.25
N ASP A 6 23.13 4.61 -12.88
CA ASP A 6 24.27 5.01 -13.72
C ASP A 6 24.72 3.93 -14.74
N ASN A 7 24.00 2.81 -14.83
CA ASN A 7 24.33 1.70 -15.71
C ASN A 7 23.19 1.38 -16.68
N GLU A 8 23.35 1.79 -17.94
CA GLU A 8 22.35 1.61 -19.00
C GLU A 8 21.92 0.14 -19.19
N SER A 9 22.83 -0.83 -19.05
CA SER A 9 22.50 -2.25 -19.16
C SER A 9 21.55 -2.69 -18.04
N ASN A 10 21.81 -2.25 -16.79
CA ASN A 10 20.97 -2.58 -15.65
C ASN A 10 19.64 -1.86 -15.72
N LYS A 11 19.63 -0.58 -16.15
CA LYS A 11 18.38 0.16 -16.42
C LYS A 11 17.49 -0.54 -17.43
N ASN A 12 18.08 -1.03 -18.51
CA ASN A 12 17.34 -1.75 -19.55
C ASN A 12 16.76 -3.06 -19.01
N LYS A 13 17.49 -3.83 -18.19
CA LYS A 13 16.97 -5.02 -17.51
C LYS A 13 15.78 -4.68 -16.60
N LEU A 14 15.85 -3.57 -15.85
CA LEU A 14 14.75 -3.09 -15.01
C LEU A 14 13.53 -2.70 -15.85
N LEU A 15 13.73 -1.94 -16.95
CA LEU A 15 12.66 -1.55 -17.88
C LEU A 15 11.98 -2.78 -18.48
N GLU A 16 12.75 -3.77 -18.94
CA GLU A 16 12.21 -5.02 -19.52
C GLU A 16 11.37 -5.81 -18.51
N ARG A 17 11.81 -5.88 -17.24
CA ARG A 17 11.03 -6.48 -16.14
C ARG A 17 9.71 -5.77 -15.95
N PHE A 18 9.78 -4.46 -15.73
CA PHE A 18 8.59 -3.65 -15.50
C PHE A 18 7.58 -3.77 -16.65
N VAL A 19 8.03 -3.60 -17.90
CA VAL A 19 7.19 -3.72 -19.09
C VAL A 19 6.57 -5.13 -19.24
N ARG A 20 7.26 -6.18 -18.78
CA ARG A 20 6.71 -7.53 -18.75
C ARG A 20 5.62 -7.67 -17.68
N TYR A 21 5.83 -7.14 -16.48
CA TYR A 21 4.89 -7.27 -15.37
C TYR A 21 3.59 -6.49 -15.60
N VAL A 22 3.66 -5.26 -16.10
CA VAL A 22 2.46 -4.44 -16.36
C VAL A 22 1.51 -5.04 -17.40
N LYS A 23 2.01 -5.92 -18.29
CA LYS A 23 1.19 -6.62 -19.28
C LYS A 23 0.36 -7.76 -18.69
N ILE A 24 0.69 -8.21 -17.48
CA ILE A 24 -0.03 -9.27 -16.78
C ILE A 24 -1.20 -8.63 -16.03
N TRP A 25 -2.40 -9.07 -16.31
CA TRP A 25 -3.60 -8.56 -15.67
C TRP A 25 -3.77 -9.15 -14.27
N THR A 26 -3.72 -8.30 -13.23
CA THR A 26 -3.75 -8.71 -11.82
C THR A 26 -4.76 -7.94 -10.97
N GLU A 27 -5.71 -7.26 -11.60
CA GLU A 27 -6.75 -6.47 -10.94
C GLU A 27 -7.45 -7.27 -9.83
N SER A 28 -7.49 -6.72 -8.63
CA SER A 28 -8.23 -7.25 -7.48
C SER A 28 -9.73 -6.94 -7.56
N ASP A 29 -10.52 -7.42 -6.61
CA ASP A 29 -11.97 -7.26 -6.55
C ASP A 29 -12.40 -7.03 -5.10
N GLU A 30 -12.70 -5.77 -4.75
CA GLU A 30 -13.06 -5.36 -3.39
C GLU A 30 -14.32 -6.08 -2.89
N GLU A 31 -15.34 -6.25 -3.75
CA GLU A 31 -16.57 -6.92 -3.33
C GLU A 31 -16.35 -8.41 -3.01
N ALA A 32 -15.46 -9.07 -3.77
CA ALA A 32 -15.07 -10.44 -3.51
C ALA A 32 -14.22 -10.55 -2.23
N ALA A 33 -13.27 -9.65 -2.03
CA ALA A 33 -12.44 -9.58 -0.82
C ALA A 33 -13.28 -9.38 0.44
N ASP A 34 -14.22 -8.43 0.44
CA ASP A 34 -15.16 -8.17 1.53
C ASP A 34 -16.04 -9.38 1.87
N LYS A 35 -16.31 -10.24 0.89
CA LYS A 35 -17.02 -11.52 1.09
C LYS A 35 -16.10 -12.65 1.57
N GLY A 36 -14.83 -12.39 1.82
CA GLY A 36 -13.83 -13.35 2.30
C GLY A 36 -13.23 -14.25 1.23
N VAL A 37 -13.36 -13.89 -0.07
CA VAL A 37 -12.64 -14.56 -1.16
C VAL A 37 -11.20 -14.07 -1.14
N PHE A 38 -10.22 -14.99 -1.10
CA PHE A 38 -8.81 -14.64 -1.04
C PHE A 38 -7.92 -15.63 -1.82
N PRO A 39 -7.01 -15.18 -2.72
CA PRO A 39 -7.00 -13.81 -3.23
C PRO A 39 -8.34 -13.47 -3.90
N SER A 40 -8.73 -12.21 -3.90
CA SER A 40 -10.03 -11.74 -4.41
C SER A 40 -10.23 -12.13 -5.87
N THR A 41 -9.14 -12.23 -6.64
CA THR A 41 -9.15 -12.71 -8.02
C THR A 41 -8.03 -13.73 -8.28
N LYS A 42 -8.36 -14.78 -9.03
CA LYS A 42 -7.37 -15.82 -9.38
C LYS A 42 -6.30 -15.34 -10.38
N ARG A 43 -6.55 -14.25 -11.10
CA ARG A 43 -5.61 -13.71 -12.10
C ARG A 43 -4.31 -13.21 -11.47
N GLN A 44 -4.29 -12.90 -10.20
CA GLN A 44 -3.08 -12.51 -9.46
C GLN A 44 -2.02 -13.63 -9.44
N PHE A 45 -2.45 -14.91 -9.48
CA PHE A 45 -1.53 -16.03 -9.62
C PHE A 45 -0.72 -16.01 -10.93
N ASP A 46 -1.16 -15.30 -11.96
CA ASP A 46 -0.42 -15.27 -13.23
C ASP A 46 0.89 -14.50 -13.08
N LEU A 47 0.90 -13.36 -12.36
CA LEU A 47 2.14 -12.66 -12.00
C LEU A 47 2.93 -13.43 -10.94
N ALA A 48 2.25 -13.99 -9.93
CA ALA A 48 2.89 -14.77 -8.88
C ALA A 48 3.75 -15.91 -9.45
N ARG A 49 3.26 -16.64 -10.45
CA ARG A 49 4.02 -17.73 -11.13
C ARG A 49 5.23 -17.21 -11.91
N VAL A 50 5.12 -16.04 -12.55
CA VAL A 50 6.25 -15.39 -13.24
C VAL A 50 7.34 -15.03 -12.24
N LEU A 51 6.97 -14.41 -11.12
CA LEU A 51 7.90 -14.02 -10.06
C LEU A 51 8.54 -15.24 -9.40
N GLU A 52 7.77 -16.30 -9.14
CA GLU A 52 8.30 -17.57 -8.64
C GLU A 52 9.36 -18.15 -9.60
N GLY A 53 9.08 -18.12 -10.90
CA GLY A 53 10.03 -18.59 -11.93
C GLY A 53 11.32 -17.78 -11.91
N GLU A 54 11.24 -16.45 -11.92
CA GLU A 54 12.41 -15.57 -11.88
C GLU A 54 13.23 -15.71 -10.59
N LEU A 55 12.58 -15.85 -9.41
CA LEU A 55 13.28 -16.08 -8.15
C LEU A 55 14.02 -17.44 -8.14
N LYS A 56 13.45 -18.47 -8.79
CA LYS A 56 14.12 -19.77 -8.96
C LYS A 56 15.29 -19.68 -9.93
N GLU A 57 15.15 -18.93 -11.04
CA GLU A 57 16.25 -18.69 -11.99
C GLU A 57 17.41 -17.93 -11.35
N LEU A 58 17.11 -17.04 -10.38
CA LEU A 58 18.11 -16.36 -9.55
C LEU A 58 18.66 -17.25 -8.41
N GLU A 59 18.29 -18.52 -8.34
CA GLU A 59 18.74 -19.49 -7.35
C GLU A 59 18.43 -19.11 -5.89
N LEU A 60 17.36 -18.32 -5.64
CA LEU A 60 16.91 -18.05 -4.29
C LEU A 60 16.43 -19.35 -3.61
N GLN A 61 16.59 -19.39 -2.30
CA GLN A 61 16.17 -20.53 -1.47
C GLN A 61 14.69 -20.39 -1.06
N ASN A 62 14.05 -21.50 -0.75
CA ASN A 62 12.68 -21.57 -0.23
C ASN A 62 11.64 -20.86 -1.10
N VAL A 63 11.88 -20.74 -2.41
CA VAL A 63 10.98 -20.06 -3.34
C VAL A 63 9.67 -20.83 -3.45
N GLN A 64 8.57 -20.14 -3.20
CA GLN A 64 7.23 -20.72 -3.29
C GLN A 64 6.15 -19.66 -3.55
N VAL A 65 5.08 -20.09 -4.20
CA VAL A 65 3.79 -19.39 -4.19
C VAL A 65 2.88 -20.10 -3.20
N THR A 66 2.38 -19.39 -2.20
CA THR A 66 1.45 -19.97 -1.22
C THR A 66 0.07 -20.24 -1.85
N LYS A 67 -0.75 -21.03 -1.17
CA LYS A 67 -2.16 -21.25 -1.59
C LYS A 67 -2.98 -19.95 -1.61
N ASP A 68 -2.56 -18.97 -0.82
CA ASP A 68 -3.18 -17.66 -0.69
C ASP A 68 -2.47 -16.59 -1.57
N CYS A 69 -1.70 -17.02 -2.59
CA CYS A 69 -1.07 -16.18 -3.62
C CYS A 69 0.11 -15.29 -3.16
N TYR A 70 0.66 -15.48 -1.97
CA TYR A 70 1.92 -14.81 -1.63
C TYR A 70 3.09 -15.50 -2.32
N VAL A 71 3.96 -14.71 -2.94
CA VAL A 71 5.26 -15.18 -3.44
C VAL A 71 6.31 -14.95 -2.37
N TYR A 72 7.12 -15.95 -2.06
CA TYR A 72 8.20 -15.83 -1.11
C TYR A 72 9.49 -16.39 -1.68
N GLY A 73 10.63 -15.76 -1.35
CA GLY A 73 11.97 -16.24 -1.66
C GLY A 73 13.01 -15.73 -0.65
N PHE A 74 14.11 -16.43 -0.50
CA PHE A 74 15.19 -16.09 0.42
C PHE A 74 16.55 -16.11 -0.29
N LEU A 75 17.26 -14.97 -0.24
CA LEU A 75 18.63 -14.83 -0.68
C LEU A 75 19.55 -14.89 0.55
N PRO A 76 20.39 -15.93 0.71
CA PRO A 76 21.37 -15.98 1.80
C PRO A 76 22.35 -14.81 1.73
N GLY A 77 22.70 -14.25 2.89
CA GLY A 77 23.76 -13.25 2.95
C GLY A 77 25.14 -13.83 2.60
N ASN A 78 26.01 -12.99 2.08
CA ASN A 78 27.39 -13.36 1.74
C ASN A 78 28.44 -12.69 2.64
N LEU A 79 28.02 -12.16 3.79
CA LEU A 79 28.91 -11.65 4.84
C LEU A 79 29.64 -12.82 5.50
N GLN A 80 30.94 -12.66 5.75
CA GLN A 80 31.67 -13.62 6.58
C GLN A 80 31.26 -13.41 8.03
N THR A 81 30.69 -14.41 8.67
CA THR A 81 30.46 -14.41 10.11
C THR A 81 31.78 -14.34 10.84
N ILE A 82 32.15 -13.19 11.41
CA ILE A 82 33.27 -13.12 12.35
C ILE A 82 32.77 -13.69 13.67
N SER A 83 32.96 -14.99 13.84
CA SER A 83 32.49 -15.78 15.00
C SER A 83 33.40 -15.66 16.19
N ASN A 84 33.83 -14.48 16.63
CA ASN A 84 34.71 -14.36 17.82
C ASN A 84 34.49 -13.05 18.59
N SER A 85 33.27 -12.68 18.94
CA SER A 85 33.07 -11.67 19.99
C SER A 85 31.81 -11.99 20.80
N PRO A 86 31.94 -12.23 22.15
CA PRO A 86 30.79 -12.57 22.99
C PRO A 86 29.82 -11.43 23.31
N HIS A 87 30.11 -10.21 22.87
CA HIS A 87 29.30 -9.02 23.10
C HIS A 87 29.42 -8.03 21.93
N ASN A 88 28.71 -8.29 20.82
CA ASN A 88 28.66 -7.31 19.76
C ASN A 88 27.23 -7.25 19.15
N ASP A 89 26.36 -6.46 19.77
CA ASP A 89 25.00 -6.19 19.30
C ASP A 89 24.99 -5.64 17.86
N ALA A 90 26.09 -5.00 17.43
CA ALA A 90 26.26 -4.51 16.06
C ALA A 90 26.47 -5.65 15.04
N ALA A 91 27.21 -6.73 15.41
CA ALA A 91 27.43 -7.88 14.52
C ALA A 91 26.17 -8.74 14.37
N ASP A 92 25.32 -8.79 15.40
CA ASP A 92 24.04 -9.49 15.36
C ASP A 92 23.06 -8.78 14.41
N ASN A 93 23.04 -7.44 14.38
CA ASN A 93 22.19 -6.66 13.48
C ASN A 93 22.57 -6.81 11.99
N GLN A 94 23.86 -6.98 11.68
CA GLN A 94 24.35 -7.16 10.30
C GLN A 94 23.98 -8.53 9.72
N ASN A 95 23.78 -9.54 10.56
CA ASN A 95 23.38 -10.89 10.16
C ASN A 95 21.85 -11.12 10.15
N GLN A 96 21.06 -10.14 10.57
CA GLN A 96 19.61 -10.26 10.52
C GLN A 96 19.10 -10.03 9.10
N SER A 97 18.19 -10.90 8.66
CA SER A 97 17.52 -10.73 7.38
C SER A 97 16.64 -9.48 7.38
N ILE A 98 16.49 -8.89 6.20
CA ILE A 98 15.52 -7.85 5.90
C ILE A 98 14.48 -8.41 4.94
N LEU A 99 13.20 -8.14 5.16
CA LEU A 99 12.14 -8.44 4.22
C LEU A 99 11.91 -7.24 3.30
N LEU A 100 11.90 -7.47 1.99
CA LEU A 100 11.43 -6.55 0.98
C LEU A 100 10.03 -6.95 0.55
N LEU A 101 9.11 -6.00 0.49
CA LEU A 101 7.69 -6.20 0.23
C LEU A 101 7.20 -5.27 -0.89
N ALA A 102 6.35 -5.77 -1.77
CA ALA A 102 5.60 -5.05 -2.78
C ALA A 102 4.33 -5.83 -3.11
N HIS A 103 3.29 -5.18 -3.67
CA HIS A 103 2.08 -5.89 -4.02
C HIS A 103 1.97 -6.20 -5.53
N MET A 104 1.22 -7.24 -5.86
CA MET A 104 1.10 -7.74 -7.24
C MET A 104 -0.18 -7.27 -7.93
N ASP A 105 -1.22 -7.01 -7.17
CA ASP A 105 -2.51 -6.61 -7.72
C ASP A 105 -2.52 -5.17 -8.21
N THR A 106 -3.58 -4.80 -8.88
CA THR A 106 -3.88 -3.44 -9.28
C THR A 106 -5.31 -3.12 -8.91
N THR A 107 -5.59 -1.84 -8.68
CA THR A 107 -6.93 -1.37 -8.36
C THR A 107 -7.98 -1.74 -9.41
N GLN A 108 -9.24 -1.84 -9.00
CA GLN A 108 -10.38 -2.03 -9.88
C GLN A 108 -10.99 -0.69 -10.40
N GLU A 109 -10.55 0.46 -9.88
CA GLU A 109 -11.09 1.77 -10.25
C GLU A 109 -10.92 2.07 -11.73
N VAL A 110 -9.78 1.68 -12.31
CA VAL A 110 -9.51 1.69 -13.74
C VAL A 110 -8.90 0.36 -14.14
N SER A 111 -9.52 -0.31 -15.11
CA SER A 111 -9.06 -1.65 -15.49
C SER A 111 -7.63 -1.68 -16.02
N GLY A 112 -6.85 -2.64 -15.50
CA GLY A 112 -5.50 -3.02 -15.95
C GLY A 112 -5.50 -4.16 -16.98
N LYS A 113 -6.62 -4.44 -17.65
CA LYS A 113 -6.72 -5.50 -18.65
C LYS A 113 -6.16 -5.07 -19.99
N ASN A 114 -5.23 -5.85 -20.55
CA ASN A 114 -4.60 -5.62 -21.86
C ASN A 114 -3.77 -4.31 -21.92
N VAL A 115 -3.03 -4.01 -20.90
CA VAL A 115 -2.12 -2.86 -20.85
C VAL A 115 -1.15 -2.88 -22.03
N LYS A 116 -1.05 -1.73 -22.74
CA LYS A 116 -0.12 -1.51 -23.86
C LYS A 116 0.89 -0.43 -23.47
N PRO A 117 2.02 -0.78 -22.87
CA PRO A 117 2.99 0.18 -22.42
C PRO A 117 3.53 1.03 -23.56
N GLN A 118 3.58 2.35 -23.36
CA GLN A 118 4.17 3.34 -24.26
C GLN A 118 5.46 3.85 -23.61
N ILE A 119 6.57 3.78 -24.32
CA ILE A 119 7.88 4.16 -23.81
C ILE A 119 8.32 5.42 -24.55
N LYS A 120 8.56 6.51 -23.81
CA LYS A 120 8.97 7.79 -24.36
C LYS A 120 10.25 8.29 -23.69
N LYS A 121 11.26 8.62 -24.50
CA LYS A 121 12.41 9.37 -24.01
C LYS A 121 12.04 10.83 -23.86
N VAL A 122 12.31 11.40 -22.71
CA VAL A 122 12.06 12.80 -22.37
C VAL A 122 13.38 13.45 -21.99
N GLU A 123 13.68 14.55 -22.66
CA GLU A 123 14.86 15.37 -22.33
C GLU A 123 14.42 16.55 -21.46
N THR A 124 14.98 16.65 -20.28
CA THR A 124 14.81 17.81 -19.40
C THR A 124 16.08 18.67 -19.42
N LYS A 125 16.02 19.86 -18.82
CA LYS A 125 17.22 20.72 -18.69
C LYS A 125 18.31 20.11 -17.80
N LYS A 126 17.98 19.09 -17.00
CA LYS A 126 18.88 18.47 -16.02
C LYS A 126 19.38 17.11 -16.48
N GLU A 127 18.50 16.30 -17.04
CA GLU A 127 18.79 14.91 -17.40
C GLU A 127 17.81 14.38 -18.46
N SER A 128 18.18 13.26 -19.09
CA SER A 128 17.31 12.46 -19.93
C SER A 128 16.63 11.39 -19.08
N ASP A 129 15.34 11.15 -19.32
CA ASP A 129 14.56 10.10 -18.64
C ASP A 129 13.75 9.30 -19.66
N ILE A 130 13.32 8.12 -19.25
CA ILE A 130 12.34 7.31 -19.98
C ILE A 130 11.07 7.27 -19.16
N ILE A 131 10.00 7.79 -19.73
CA ILE A 131 8.67 7.78 -19.15
C ILE A 131 7.85 6.65 -19.77
N ILE A 132 7.26 5.83 -18.93
CA ILE A 132 6.40 4.72 -19.32
C ILE A 132 4.95 5.06 -18.95
N THR A 133 4.03 4.95 -19.92
CA THR A 133 2.58 5.15 -19.75
C THR A 133 1.82 3.97 -20.34
N SER A 134 0.52 3.87 -20.08
CA SER A 134 -0.37 3.07 -20.92
C SER A 134 -0.68 3.80 -22.24
N ASP A 135 -1.49 3.19 -23.12
CA ASP A 135 -2.04 3.85 -24.31
C ASP A 135 -3.24 4.78 -23.99
N GLY A 136 -3.53 5.00 -22.71
CA GLY A 136 -4.65 5.82 -22.21
C GLY A 136 -6.00 5.09 -22.16
N THR A 137 -6.08 3.83 -22.56
CA THR A 137 -7.30 3.02 -22.46
C THR A 137 -7.43 2.28 -21.13
N THR A 138 -6.29 2.03 -20.45
CA THR A 138 -6.19 1.33 -19.18
C THR A 138 -5.34 2.16 -18.22
N LEU A 139 -5.31 1.79 -16.93
CA LEU A 139 -4.18 2.17 -16.07
C LEU A 139 -2.88 1.54 -16.60
N LEU A 140 -1.72 1.92 -16.05
CA LEU A 140 -0.44 1.29 -16.39
C LEU A 140 -0.14 0.08 -15.47
N GLY A 141 -0.44 0.20 -14.18
CA GLY A 141 -0.08 -0.75 -13.12
C GLY A 141 1.34 -0.50 -12.59
N GLY A 142 1.76 0.76 -12.59
CA GLY A 142 2.98 1.20 -11.91
C GLY A 142 2.88 0.97 -10.41
N ASP A 143 1.73 1.20 -9.85
CA ASP A 143 1.27 0.81 -8.54
C ASP A 143 0.78 -0.66 -8.58
N ASP A 144 1.49 -1.67 -8.00
CA ASP A 144 2.87 -1.52 -7.49
C ASP A 144 3.89 -2.40 -8.23
N LYS A 145 3.66 -2.63 -9.53
CA LYS A 145 4.62 -3.41 -10.34
C LYS A 145 5.96 -2.68 -10.55
N ALA A 146 6.02 -1.36 -10.23
CA ALA A 146 7.29 -0.65 -10.20
C ALA A 146 8.11 -1.06 -8.97
N GLY A 147 7.50 -1.19 -7.80
CA GLY A 147 8.15 -1.72 -6.60
C GLY A 147 8.57 -3.17 -6.79
N VAL A 148 7.68 -4.01 -7.33
CA VAL A 148 8.02 -5.40 -7.70
C VAL A 148 9.25 -5.45 -8.61
N ALA A 149 9.31 -4.62 -9.66
CA ALA A 149 10.44 -4.58 -10.60
C ALA A 149 11.72 -4.06 -9.95
N ALA A 150 11.63 -3.06 -9.05
CA ALA A 150 12.76 -2.52 -8.31
C ALA A 150 13.37 -3.57 -7.38
N ILE A 151 12.55 -4.28 -6.59
CA ILE A 151 12.98 -5.38 -5.71
C ILE A 151 13.66 -6.48 -6.52
N MET A 152 13.00 -6.98 -7.57
CA MET A 152 13.54 -8.05 -8.41
C MET A 152 14.85 -7.66 -9.10
N SER A 153 15.01 -6.37 -9.45
CA SER A 153 16.25 -5.87 -10.06
C SER A 153 17.37 -5.71 -9.04
N ALA A 154 17.06 -5.27 -7.82
CA ALA A 154 18.04 -5.18 -6.74
C ALA A 154 18.58 -6.58 -6.35
N VAL A 155 17.68 -7.54 -6.20
CA VAL A 155 18.05 -8.94 -5.88
C VAL A 155 18.88 -9.56 -7.00
N ALA A 156 18.42 -9.43 -8.27
CA ALA A 156 19.17 -9.94 -9.42
C ALA A 156 20.57 -9.33 -9.52
N PHE A 157 20.69 -8.02 -9.25
CA PHE A 157 21.97 -7.34 -9.24
C PHE A 157 22.93 -7.91 -8.19
N LEU A 158 22.44 -8.19 -6.97
CA LEU A 158 23.27 -8.79 -5.91
C LEU A 158 23.71 -10.22 -6.27
N VAL A 159 22.85 -11.02 -6.85
CA VAL A 159 23.18 -12.38 -7.33
C VAL A 159 24.23 -12.35 -8.45
N GLU A 160 24.06 -11.43 -9.41
CA GLU A 160 25.02 -11.26 -10.54
C GLU A 160 26.37 -10.66 -10.07
N ASN A 161 26.43 -10.04 -8.89
CA ASN A 161 27.61 -9.35 -8.36
C ASN A 161 28.03 -9.87 -6.98
N PRO A 162 28.44 -11.12 -6.81
CA PRO A 162 28.71 -11.77 -5.52
C PRO A 162 29.86 -11.14 -4.73
N GLN A 163 30.67 -10.24 -5.34
CA GLN A 163 31.69 -9.45 -4.68
C GLN A 163 31.08 -8.35 -3.78
N ILE A 164 29.83 -7.92 -4.05
CA ILE A 164 29.12 -6.97 -3.22
C ILE A 164 28.62 -7.71 -1.98
N LYS A 165 29.06 -7.27 -0.81
CA LYS A 165 28.65 -7.86 0.45
C LYS A 165 27.26 -7.37 0.82
N HIS A 166 26.41 -8.31 1.21
CA HIS A 166 25.03 -8.02 1.61
C HIS A 166 24.55 -8.97 2.71
N ARG A 167 23.60 -8.49 3.50
CA ARG A 167 22.89 -9.29 4.50
C ARG A 167 21.92 -10.28 3.86
N PRO A 168 21.37 -11.25 4.62
CA PRO A 168 20.30 -12.10 4.14
C PRO A 168 19.06 -11.28 3.77
N VAL A 169 18.37 -11.66 2.70
CA VAL A 169 17.20 -10.94 2.17
C VAL A 169 16.02 -11.90 2.03
N GLU A 170 14.91 -11.55 2.61
CA GLU A 170 13.62 -12.15 2.31
C GLU A 170 12.88 -11.27 1.30
N VAL A 171 12.24 -11.88 0.33
CA VAL A 171 11.39 -11.19 -0.65
C VAL A 171 9.99 -11.74 -0.53
N MET A 172 9.00 -10.87 -0.45
CA MET A 172 7.59 -11.25 -0.46
C MET A 172 6.81 -10.33 -1.40
N PHE A 173 5.94 -10.93 -2.21
CA PHE A 173 4.97 -10.18 -3.00
C PHE A 173 3.57 -10.61 -2.58
N SER A 174 2.74 -9.62 -2.22
CA SER A 174 1.40 -9.81 -1.68
C SER A 174 0.32 -9.68 -2.75
N PRO A 175 -0.82 -10.35 -2.59
CA PRO A 175 -2.05 -10.10 -3.32
C PRO A 175 -2.93 -9.11 -2.56
N ASP A 176 -3.98 -8.56 -3.21
CA ASP A 176 -5.11 -7.87 -2.58
C ASP A 176 -4.78 -6.66 -1.68
N GLU A 177 -3.64 -5.99 -1.91
CA GLU A 177 -3.30 -4.75 -1.22
C GLU A 177 -4.34 -3.67 -1.49
N GLU A 178 -4.70 -3.46 -2.74
CA GLU A 178 -5.62 -2.44 -3.25
C GLU A 178 -7.05 -2.56 -2.70
N THR A 179 -7.36 -3.71 -2.10
CA THR A 179 -8.62 -3.93 -1.39
C THR A 179 -8.48 -3.77 0.13
N GLY A 180 -7.27 -3.47 0.62
CA GLY A 180 -6.95 -3.40 2.04
C GLY A 180 -6.86 -4.76 2.75
N HIS A 181 -6.85 -5.85 2.00
CA HIS A 181 -6.82 -7.24 2.51
C HIS A 181 -5.45 -7.92 2.34
N GLY A 182 -4.46 -7.23 1.76
CA GLY A 182 -3.16 -7.79 1.40
C GLY A 182 -2.44 -8.54 2.51
N MET A 183 -2.62 -8.14 3.77
CA MET A 183 -1.99 -8.80 4.92
C MET A 183 -2.91 -9.75 5.70
N ASP A 184 -4.17 -9.95 5.30
CA ASP A 184 -5.13 -10.76 6.07
C ASP A 184 -4.72 -12.23 6.22
N LYS A 185 -3.99 -12.77 5.24
CA LYS A 185 -3.49 -14.16 5.25
C LYS A 185 -1.97 -14.25 5.07
N VAL A 186 -1.26 -13.17 5.43
CA VAL A 186 0.20 -13.14 5.32
C VAL A 186 0.84 -14.33 6.05
N PRO A 187 1.75 -15.07 5.40
CA PRO A 187 2.35 -16.26 5.97
C PRO A 187 3.48 -15.90 6.96
N LEU A 188 3.13 -15.35 8.14
CA LEU A 188 4.09 -14.91 9.17
C LEU A 188 5.10 -16.01 9.57
N ASN A 189 4.71 -17.27 9.45
CA ASN A 189 5.61 -18.40 9.73
C ASN A 189 6.78 -18.53 8.74
N LEU A 190 6.70 -17.93 7.56
CA LEU A 190 7.80 -17.86 6.60
C LEU A 190 8.75 -16.72 6.90
N ILE A 191 8.24 -15.62 7.47
CA ILE A 191 9.01 -14.40 7.74
C ILE A 191 9.88 -14.62 8.98
N LYS A 192 11.17 -14.41 8.84
CA LYS A 192 12.15 -14.46 9.94
C LYS A 192 12.75 -13.08 10.25
N SER A 193 12.61 -12.16 9.30
CA SER A 193 13.05 -10.77 9.42
C SER A 193 12.28 -10.05 10.53
N LYS A 194 12.99 -9.25 11.31
CA LYS A 194 12.41 -8.40 12.36
C LYS A 194 12.11 -6.98 11.88
N ALA A 195 12.50 -6.67 10.65
CA ALA A 195 12.22 -5.42 9.96
C ALA A 195 11.93 -5.72 8.50
N ALA A 196 11.04 -4.95 7.92
CA ALA A 196 10.72 -5.02 6.51
C ALA A 196 10.74 -3.62 5.88
N TYR A 197 10.74 -3.57 4.56
CA TYR A 197 10.62 -2.34 3.78
C TYR A 197 9.67 -2.62 2.63
N THR A 198 8.56 -1.90 2.57
CA THR A 198 7.68 -1.95 1.41
C THR A 198 8.13 -0.93 0.36
N VAL A 199 7.96 -1.26 -0.92
CA VAL A 199 8.37 -0.41 -2.03
C VAL A 199 7.12 -0.08 -2.83
N ASP A 200 6.32 0.84 -2.28
CA ASP A 200 4.95 1.12 -2.69
C ASP A 200 4.63 2.63 -2.53
N GLY A 201 5.67 3.47 -2.51
CA GLY A 201 5.54 4.91 -2.42
C GLY A 201 5.54 5.61 -3.78
N GLY A 202 5.27 6.91 -3.77
CA GLY A 202 5.11 7.73 -4.98
C GLY A 202 6.41 8.35 -5.51
N ASN A 203 6.60 9.64 -5.20
CA ASN A 203 7.63 10.46 -5.84
C ASN A 203 9.04 10.18 -5.34
N LEU A 204 10.03 10.45 -6.19
CA LEU A 204 11.44 10.34 -5.85
C LEU A 204 11.78 11.02 -4.51
N GLY A 205 12.35 10.23 -3.62
CA GLY A 205 12.82 10.69 -2.31
C GLY A 205 11.78 10.65 -1.20
N GLU A 206 10.51 10.39 -1.50
CA GLU A 206 9.49 10.18 -0.47
C GLU A 206 9.88 8.96 0.38
N MET A 207 9.93 9.16 1.68
CA MET A 207 10.16 8.14 2.69
C MET A 207 9.06 8.27 3.73
N GLU A 208 8.27 7.23 3.87
CA GLU A 208 7.05 7.27 4.65
C GLU A 208 7.19 6.35 5.86
N THR A 209 7.10 6.95 7.04
CA THR A 209 7.26 6.30 8.35
C THR A 209 6.03 6.43 9.21
N GLU A 210 4.98 7.05 8.67
CA GLU A 210 3.69 7.22 9.32
C GLU A 210 2.55 7.23 8.30
N CYS A 211 1.37 6.86 8.74
CA CYS A 211 0.17 6.78 7.93
C CYS A 211 -1.06 7.15 8.77
N PHE A 212 -2.23 7.23 8.16
CA PHE A 212 -3.45 7.40 8.92
C PHE A 212 -3.71 6.22 9.89
N ASN A 213 -4.38 6.52 11.01
CA ASN A 213 -5.27 5.57 11.65
C ASN A 213 -6.55 5.51 10.84
N ALA A 214 -7.07 4.33 10.59
CA ALA A 214 -8.21 4.10 9.72
C ALA A 214 -9.34 3.35 10.42
N TRP A 215 -10.53 3.92 10.34
CA TRP A 215 -11.79 3.30 10.75
C TRP A 215 -12.82 3.37 9.63
N SER A 216 -13.75 2.45 9.64
CA SER A 216 -15.00 2.56 8.92
C SER A 216 -16.17 2.70 9.89
N ALA A 217 -17.24 3.33 9.44
CA ALA A 217 -18.50 3.36 10.17
C ALA A 217 -19.63 2.97 9.24
N SER A 218 -20.50 2.06 9.69
CA SER A 218 -21.73 1.72 9.01
C SER A 218 -22.90 2.20 9.86
N ILE A 219 -23.70 3.12 9.31
CA ILE A 219 -24.81 3.76 9.98
C ILE A 219 -26.11 3.28 9.34
N THR A 220 -26.94 2.60 10.11
CA THR A 220 -28.24 2.09 9.67
C THR A 220 -29.37 2.95 10.23
N PHE A 221 -30.18 3.48 9.34
CA PHE A 221 -31.37 4.25 9.66
C PHE A 221 -32.59 3.36 9.48
N THR A 222 -33.44 3.26 10.52
CA THR A 222 -34.69 2.51 10.49
C THR A 222 -35.86 3.48 10.51
N GLY A 223 -36.67 3.40 9.48
CA GLY A 223 -37.87 4.19 9.31
C GLY A 223 -39.16 3.39 9.57
N LYS A 224 -40.28 3.94 9.13
CA LYS A 224 -41.60 3.32 9.15
C LYS A 224 -42.33 3.63 7.85
N ALA A 225 -42.60 2.62 7.03
CA ALA A 225 -43.34 2.80 5.79
C ALA A 225 -44.84 2.82 6.08
N THR A 226 -45.52 3.67 5.34
CA THR A 226 -46.99 3.69 5.21
C THR A 226 -47.35 4.10 3.80
N HIS A 227 -48.62 4.02 3.42
CA HIS A 227 -49.06 4.55 2.13
C HIS A 227 -48.83 6.06 2.09
N THR A 228 -48.19 6.55 1.03
CA THR A 228 -47.75 7.95 0.92
C THR A 228 -48.90 8.96 1.04
N GLY A 229 -50.06 8.65 0.51
CA GLY A 229 -51.26 9.46 0.64
C GLY A 229 -51.79 9.63 2.07
N TYR A 230 -51.44 8.72 2.99
CA TYR A 230 -51.83 8.73 4.41
C TYR A 230 -50.61 8.79 5.34
N ALA A 231 -49.50 9.25 4.83
CA ALA A 231 -48.20 9.26 5.53
C ALA A 231 -48.26 9.95 6.89
N LYS A 232 -48.95 11.10 6.98
CA LYS A 232 -49.08 11.87 8.20
C LYS A 232 -49.86 11.11 9.27
N GLU A 233 -51.02 10.54 8.92
CA GLU A 233 -51.88 9.78 9.84
C GLU A 233 -51.22 8.46 10.24
N GLY A 234 -50.54 7.80 9.33
CA GLY A 234 -49.82 6.54 9.56
C GLY A 234 -48.48 6.73 10.31
N GLY A 235 -48.06 7.96 10.55
CA GLY A 235 -46.80 8.26 11.22
C GLY A 235 -45.59 7.75 10.43
N MET A 236 -45.54 8.05 9.11
CA MET A 236 -44.40 7.65 8.26
C MET A 236 -43.11 8.29 8.77
N VAL A 237 -42.05 7.48 8.82
CA VAL A 237 -40.69 7.93 9.00
C VAL A 237 -39.87 7.41 7.83
N ASN A 238 -39.24 8.31 7.06
CA ASN A 238 -38.52 7.94 5.84
C ASN A 238 -37.02 7.82 6.15
N ALA A 239 -36.51 6.59 6.21
CA ALA A 239 -35.10 6.32 6.47
C ALA A 239 -34.15 6.91 5.42
N ALA A 240 -34.55 6.94 4.13
CA ALA A 240 -33.72 7.54 3.09
C ALA A 240 -33.56 9.06 3.28
N VAL A 241 -34.60 9.75 3.79
CA VAL A 241 -34.51 11.18 4.16
C VAL A 241 -33.62 11.38 5.39
N MET A 242 -33.72 10.50 6.39
CA MET A 242 -32.83 10.53 7.56
C MET A 242 -31.36 10.39 7.16
N ALA A 243 -31.04 9.40 6.32
CA ALA A 243 -29.69 9.18 5.81
C ALA A 243 -29.16 10.38 5.02
N SER A 244 -29.99 10.98 4.18
CA SER A 244 -29.63 12.18 3.41
C SER A 244 -29.37 13.40 4.32
N ALA A 245 -30.20 13.60 5.35
CA ALA A 245 -30.04 14.65 6.34
C ALA A 245 -28.75 14.48 7.16
N PHE A 246 -28.41 13.24 7.52
CA PHE A 246 -27.17 12.90 8.20
C PHE A 246 -25.96 13.25 7.36
N VAL A 247 -25.89 12.80 6.10
CA VAL A 247 -24.77 13.10 5.20
C VAL A 247 -24.64 14.61 4.94
N ALA A 248 -25.76 15.31 4.76
CA ALA A 248 -25.75 16.77 4.58
C ALA A 248 -25.27 17.55 5.80
N ALA A 249 -25.35 16.95 6.99
CA ALA A 249 -24.90 17.56 8.24
C ALA A 249 -23.41 17.26 8.56
N LEU A 250 -22.75 16.39 7.82
CA LEU A 250 -21.32 16.10 8.02
C LEU A 250 -20.50 17.39 7.82
N PRO A 251 -19.43 17.60 8.62
CA PRO A 251 -18.64 18.82 8.56
C PRO A 251 -17.83 18.89 7.27
N ARG A 252 -18.17 19.81 6.38
CA ARG A 252 -17.51 19.96 5.08
C ARG A 252 -16.01 20.25 5.15
N HIS A 253 -15.54 20.85 6.23
CA HIS A 253 -14.11 21.10 6.45
C HIS A 253 -13.33 19.83 6.86
N LYS A 254 -14.01 18.71 7.09
CA LYS A 254 -13.43 17.38 7.31
C LYS A 254 -13.73 16.42 6.15
N ALA A 255 -14.04 16.92 4.97
CA ALA A 255 -14.20 16.08 3.79
C ALA A 255 -12.85 15.83 3.10
N PRO A 256 -12.62 14.70 2.42
CA PRO A 256 -11.34 14.43 1.73
C PRO A 256 -10.96 15.53 0.74
N GLU A 257 -11.94 16.08 0.02
CA GLU A 257 -11.76 17.15 -0.96
C GLU A 257 -11.41 18.52 -0.38
N THR A 258 -11.42 18.66 0.94
CA THR A 258 -11.12 19.92 1.65
C THR A 258 -10.01 19.80 2.67
N THR A 259 -9.36 18.65 2.77
CA THR A 259 -8.28 18.35 3.72
C THR A 259 -6.99 18.00 3.01
N ALA A 260 -5.86 18.34 3.60
CA ALA A 260 -4.52 18.07 3.09
C ALA A 260 -3.55 17.70 4.23
N ASP A 261 -2.36 17.26 3.86
CA ASP A 261 -1.25 16.96 4.78
C ASP A 261 -1.70 16.11 5.99
N TYR A 262 -1.60 16.66 7.19
CA TYR A 262 -1.93 15.98 8.46
C TYR A 262 -3.40 16.12 8.89
N GLU A 263 -4.25 16.75 8.09
CA GLU A 263 -5.66 16.91 8.42
C GLU A 263 -6.43 15.61 8.20
N GLY A 264 -7.15 15.16 9.23
CA GLY A 264 -8.03 14.01 9.18
C GLY A 264 -9.33 14.30 8.43
N PHE A 265 -10.06 13.23 8.04
CA PHE A 265 -11.32 13.38 7.32
C PHE A 265 -12.37 12.31 7.65
N ILE A 266 -13.63 12.66 7.39
CA ILE A 266 -14.80 11.78 7.38
C ILE A 266 -15.35 11.73 5.95
N ALA A 267 -15.27 10.58 5.28
CA ALA A 267 -15.69 10.40 3.89
C ALA A 267 -16.94 9.52 3.78
N PRO A 268 -18.10 10.03 3.33
CA PRO A 268 -19.21 9.17 2.96
C PRO A 268 -18.90 8.46 1.63
N MET A 269 -18.81 7.13 1.69
CA MET A 269 -18.47 6.29 0.53
C MET A 269 -19.70 5.77 -0.18
N ARG A 270 -20.75 5.45 0.58
CA ARG A 270 -21.98 4.89 0.04
C ARG A 270 -23.19 5.36 0.81
N ILE A 271 -24.26 5.65 0.09
CA ILE A 271 -25.61 5.87 0.65
C ILE A 271 -26.60 5.03 -0.16
N SER A 272 -27.41 4.24 0.52
CA SER A 272 -28.43 3.41 -0.13
C SER A 272 -29.63 3.25 0.80
N GLY A 273 -30.82 3.03 0.25
CA GLY A 273 -31.96 2.72 1.10
C GLY A 273 -33.33 3.01 0.52
N THR A 274 -34.32 2.77 1.36
CA THR A 274 -35.77 2.91 1.10
C THR A 274 -36.42 3.71 2.24
N ILE A 275 -37.76 3.74 2.29
CA ILE A 275 -38.50 4.35 3.40
C ILE A 275 -38.27 3.60 4.70
N GLU A 276 -38.17 2.26 4.68
CA GLU A 276 -38.06 1.44 5.88
C GLU A 276 -36.64 1.34 6.44
N SER A 277 -35.65 1.31 5.55
CA SER A 277 -34.24 1.16 5.93
C SER A 277 -33.33 1.89 4.98
N ALA A 278 -32.33 2.57 5.50
CA ALA A 278 -31.24 3.16 4.70
C ALA A 278 -29.91 2.94 5.42
N GLN A 279 -28.84 2.92 4.66
CA GLN A 279 -27.46 2.74 5.15
C GLN A 279 -26.55 3.81 4.57
N VAL A 280 -25.63 4.28 5.41
CA VAL A 280 -24.52 5.13 5.03
C VAL A 280 -23.24 4.46 5.52
N ASP A 281 -22.27 4.29 4.62
CA ASP A 281 -20.94 3.80 4.96
C ASP A 281 -19.95 4.94 4.87
N LEU A 282 -19.13 5.10 5.92
CA LEU A 282 -18.12 6.16 6.05
C LEU A 282 -16.73 5.57 6.22
N LEU A 283 -15.73 6.29 5.74
CA LEU A 283 -14.34 6.15 6.17
C LEU A 283 -13.96 7.29 7.10
N LEU A 284 -13.24 6.96 8.18
CA LEU A 284 -12.63 7.91 9.10
C LEU A 284 -11.11 7.76 8.98
N ARG A 285 -10.41 8.86 8.83
CA ARG A 285 -8.96 8.90 8.69
C ARG A 285 -8.38 10.05 9.50
N ALA A 286 -7.45 9.73 10.41
CA ALA A 286 -6.71 10.75 11.16
C ALA A 286 -5.33 10.23 11.58
N PHE A 287 -4.36 11.12 11.77
CA PHE A 287 -3.01 10.71 12.21
C PHE A 287 -2.96 10.39 13.70
N SER A 288 -3.86 10.93 14.52
CA SER A 288 -3.94 10.60 15.94
C SER A 288 -5.20 9.79 16.29
N LEU A 289 -5.08 8.89 17.27
CA LEU A 289 -6.23 8.17 17.81
C LEU A 289 -7.23 9.10 18.49
N GLN A 290 -6.74 10.20 19.10
CA GLN A 290 -7.61 11.20 19.70
C GLN A 290 -8.55 11.80 18.66
N GLU A 291 -8.04 12.17 17.49
CA GLU A 291 -8.86 12.75 16.40
C GLU A 291 -9.87 11.72 15.86
N ILE A 292 -9.51 10.45 15.76
CA ILE A 292 -10.46 9.37 15.42
C ILE A 292 -11.62 9.33 16.44
N GLU A 293 -11.34 9.43 17.72
CA GLU A 293 -12.39 9.44 18.75
C GLU A 293 -13.27 10.71 18.65
N GLU A 294 -12.68 11.85 18.34
CA GLU A 294 -13.42 13.10 18.07
C GLU A 294 -14.35 12.94 16.84
N GLU A 295 -13.88 12.31 15.78
CA GLU A 295 -14.67 12.01 14.57
C GLU A 295 -15.84 11.05 14.87
N LYS A 296 -15.61 10.00 15.66
CA LYS A 296 -16.68 9.12 16.12
C LYS A 296 -17.74 9.87 16.90
N VAL A 297 -17.32 10.75 17.82
CA VAL A 297 -18.24 11.59 18.61
C VAL A 297 -19.07 12.55 17.72
N ILE A 298 -18.46 13.11 16.66
CA ILE A 298 -19.19 13.92 15.68
C ILE A 298 -20.30 13.09 15.01
N ILE A 299 -19.95 11.91 14.50
CA ILE A 299 -20.88 10.98 13.83
C ILE A 299 -22.03 10.60 14.79
N GLU A 300 -21.72 10.22 16.02
CA GLU A 300 -22.73 9.85 17.02
C GLU A 300 -23.70 10.99 17.33
N LYS A 301 -23.18 12.20 17.55
CA LYS A 301 -24.02 13.38 17.81
C LYS A 301 -24.94 13.70 16.64
N LEU A 302 -24.44 13.67 15.41
CA LEU A 302 -25.23 13.90 14.21
C LEU A 302 -26.32 12.82 14.06
N ALA A 303 -25.97 11.55 14.24
CA ALA A 303 -26.90 10.44 14.19
C ALA A 303 -28.05 10.58 15.22
N ARG A 304 -27.71 10.91 16.49
CA ARG A 304 -28.72 11.16 17.53
C ARG A 304 -29.57 12.39 17.23
N GLY A 305 -29.00 13.43 16.64
CA GLY A 305 -29.75 14.61 16.19
C GLY A 305 -30.78 14.28 15.11
N VAL A 306 -30.40 13.45 14.13
CA VAL A 306 -31.31 12.95 13.07
C VAL A 306 -32.39 12.05 13.66
N GLU A 307 -32.02 11.09 14.52
CA GLU A 307 -32.98 10.23 15.22
C GLU A 307 -34.05 11.02 15.97
N ALA A 308 -33.60 12.02 16.75
CA ALA A 308 -34.52 12.88 17.50
C ALA A 308 -35.41 13.75 16.59
N SER A 309 -34.90 14.21 15.44
CA SER A 309 -35.63 15.09 14.53
C SER A 309 -36.67 14.37 13.70
N PHE A 310 -36.41 13.12 13.31
CA PHE A 310 -37.26 12.33 12.39
C PHE A 310 -38.11 11.28 13.10
N GLY A 311 -37.77 10.88 14.32
CA GLY A 311 -38.53 9.88 15.14
C GLY A 311 -38.32 8.43 14.69
N GLY A 312 -37.28 8.14 13.91
CA GLY A 312 -36.84 6.79 13.56
C GLY A 312 -35.84 6.25 14.58
N LYS A 313 -35.03 5.24 14.13
CA LYS A 313 -33.93 4.68 14.90
C LYS A 313 -32.64 4.75 14.11
N VAL A 314 -31.49 4.99 14.80
CA VAL A 314 -30.18 4.99 14.17
C VAL A 314 -29.22 4.09 14.95
N ASP A 315 -28.70 3.08 14.28
CA ASP A 315 -27.67 2.18 14.80
C ASP A 315 -26.33 2.47 14.08
N ILE A 316 -25.23 2.44 14.84
CA ILE A 316 -23.87 2.75 14.33
C ILE A 316 -22.94 1.61 14.70
N ILE A 317 -22.14 1.15 13.75
CA ILE A 317 -21.06 0.18 13.96
C ILE A 317 -19.78 0.80 13.46
N PHE A 318 -18.79 0.93 14.35
CA PHE A 318 -17.42 1.33 14.01
C PHE A 318 -16.53 0.09 13.92
N LYS A 319 -15.68 0.05 12.91
CA LYS A 319 -14.68 -1.03 12.72
C LYS A 319 -13.31 -0.40 12.46
N GLN A 320 -12.30 -0.79 13.25
CA GLN A 320 -10.91 -0.48 12.97
C GLN A 320 -10.44 -1.23 11.72
N GLN A 321 -9.71 -0.55 10.84
CA GLN A 321 -9.09 -1.14 9.66
C GLN A 321 -7.59 -1.33 9.88
N TYR A 322 -6.85 -0.26 10.21
CA TYR A 322 -5.43 -0.29 10.57
C TYR A 322 -5.06 0.91 11.45
N LEU A 323 -3.85 0.83 12.05
CA LEU A 323 -3.29 1.87 12.90
C LEU A 323 -2.13 2.58 12.21
N ASN A 324 -1.88 3.84 12.62
CA ASN A 324 -0.69 4.57 12.25
C ASN A 324 0.57 3.83 12.71
N MET A 325 1.53 3.67 11.80
CA MET A 325 2.80 2.99 12.09
C MET A 325 3.80 3.86 12.87
N HIS A 326 3.55 5.15 13.04
CA HIS A 326 4.45 6.14 13.66
C HIS A 326 5.06 5.65 14.99
N ASP A 327 4.23 5.28 15.95
CA ASP A 327 4.70 4.87 17.29
C ASP A 327 5.62 3.65 17.24
N LYS A 328 5.38 2.73 16.30
CA LYS A 328 6.23 1.56 16.09
C LYS A 328 7.55 1.93 15.43
N MET A 329 7.54 2.90 14.51
CA MET A 329 8.77 3.42 13.90
C MET A 329 9.63 4.16 14.93
N GLU A 330 9.05 4.98 15.82
CA GLU A 330 9.77 5.62 16.93
C GLU A 330 10.41 4.61 17.90
N GLN A 331 9.74 3.48 18.15
CA GLN A 331 10.28 2.39 18.98
C GLN A 331 11.39 1.59 18.29
N ASN A 332 11.54 1.72 16.96
CA ASN A 332 12.50 1.00 16.13
C ASN A 332 13.34 1.95 15.27
N PRO A 333 14.01 2.96 15.85
CA PRO A 333 14.70 4.00 15.09
C PRO A 333 15.80 3.46 14.18
N GLN A 334 16.38 2.29 14.50
CA GLN A 334 17.41 1.64 13.68
C GLN A 334 16.88 1.28 12.27
N VAL A 335 15.60 0.95 12.12
CA VAL A 335 14.98 0.62 10.82
C VAL A 335 14.92 1.87 9.94
N VAL A 336 14.49 3.00 10.52
CA VAL A 336 14.42 4.29 9.83
C VAL A 336 15.82 4.80 9.50
N ASN A 337 16.76 4.78 10.45
CA ASN A 337 18.14 5.25 10.25
C ASN A 337 18.87 4.47 9.16
N GLN A 338 18.66 3.14 9.07
CA GLN A 338 19.22 2.33 7.99
C GLN A 338 18.67 2.75 6.63
N LEU A 339 17.38 3.04 6.55
CA LEU A 339 16.76 3.49 5.33
C LEU A 339 17.27 4.89 4.92
N GLU A 340 17.33 5.83 5.88
CA GLU A 340 17.90 7.17 5.65
C GLU A 340 19.33 7.09 5.07
N LYS A 341 20.17 6.25 5.66
CA LYS A 341 21.53 6.01 5.17
C LYS A 341 21.55 5.44 3.75
N ALA A 342 20.62 4.54 3.41
CA ALA A 342 20.51 3.98 2.07
C ALA A 342 20.14 5.04 1.02
N TYR A 343 19.23 5.97 1.36
CA TYR A 343 18.89 7.11 0.52
C TYR A 343 20.11 8.03 0.29
N GLU A 344 20.83 8.38 1.35
CA GLU A 344 22.06 9.17 1.26
C GLU A 344 23.09 8.51 0.35
N ASP A 345 23.34 7.21 0.54
CA ASP A 345 24.32 6.45 -0.24
C ASP A 345 23.92 6.30 -1.71
N ALA A 346 22.62 6.31 -2.02
CA ALA A 346 22.06 6.36 -3.38
C ALA A 346 22.05 7.80 -3.96
N GLY A 347 22.42 8.80 -3.17
CA GLY A 347 22.37 10.21 -3.57
C GLY A 347 20.96 10.73 -3.79
N VAL A 348 20.00 10.21 -3.01
CA VAL A 348 18.59 10.60 -3.05
C VAL A 348 18.29 11.51 -1.87
N GLN A 349 17.76 12.70 -2.15
CA GLN A 349 17.30 13.60 -1.09
C GLN A 349 16.06 13.04 -0.42
N ILE A 350 16.07 12.89 0.90
CA ILE A 350 14.96 12.40 1.67
C ILE A 350 13.86 13.46 1.80
N ILE A 351 12.64 13.05 1.53
CA ILE A 351 11.42 13.81 1.73
C ILE A 351 10.53 12.99 2.67
N LYS A 352 10.54 13.32 3.96
CA LYS A 352 9.62 12.69 4.92
C LYS A 352 8.21 13.18 4.65
N LYS A 353 7.30 12.26 4.38
CA LYS A 353 5.91 12.53 4.05
C LYS A 353 5.01 11.48 4.70
N PRO A 354 3.87 11.87 5.27
CA PRO A 354 2.92 10.90 5.79
C PRO A 354 2.07 10.31 4.64
N ILE A 355 1.69 9.05 4.78
CA ILE A 355 0.73 8.41 3.89
C ILE A 355 -0.69 8.81 4.33
N ARG A 356 -1.49 9.39 3.43
CA ARG A 356 -2.92 9.68 3.67
C ARG A 356 -3.83 8.47 3.38
N GLY A 357 -3.31 7.30 3.57
CA GLY A 357 -3.92 5.98 3.41
C GLY A 357 -3.20 4.99 4.31
N GLY A 358 -3.17 3.74 3.92
CA GLY A 358 -2.40 2.66 4.51
C GLY A 358 -1.79 1.82 3.40
N THR A 359 -0.80 1.02 3.72
CA THR A 359 -0.16 0.05 2.85
C THR A 359 -0.06 -1.29 3.57
N ASP A 360 0.32 -2.33 2.86
CA ASP A 360 0.71 -3.61 3.46
C ASP A 360 1.78 -3.43 4.55
N GLY A 361 2.68 -2.44 4.38
CA GLY A 361 3.66 -2.06 5.40
C GLY A 361 3.04 -1.59 6.71
N SER A 362 1.94 -0.83 6.66
CA SER A 362 1.21 -0.39 7.84
C SER A 362 0.64 -1.58 8.62
N ARG A 363 0.04 -2.54 7.92
CA ARG A 363 -0.52 -3.76 8.50
C ARG A 363 0.57 -4.68 9.08
N LEU A 364 1.68 -4.84 8.36
CA LEU A 364 2.80 -5.66 8.84
C LEU A 364 3.46 -5.04 10.08
N THR A 365 3.54 -3.71 10.12
CA THR A 365 4.00 -2.95 11.31
C THR A 365 3.09 -3.19 12.52
N GLU A 366 1.77 -3.19 12.33
CA GLU A 366 0.80 -3.52 13.38
C GLU A 366 1.01 -4.95 13.92
N MET A 367 1.38 -5.89 13.03
CA MET A 367 1.70 -7.29 13.38
C MET A 367 3.07 -7.45 14.08
N GLY A 368 3.83 -6.37 14.27
CA GLY A 368 5.07 -6.34 15.03
C GLY A 368 6.34 -6.34 14.19
N ILE A 369 6.26 -6.19 12.88
CA ILE A 369 7.41 -6.06 11.97
C ILE A 369 7.41 -4.62 11.42
N PRO A 370 8.24 -3.70 11.97
CA PRO A 370 8.29 -2.32 11.51
C PRO A 370 8.67 -2.25 10.03
N THR A 371 7.81 -1.58 9.22
CA THR A 371 7.88 -1.61 7.76
C THR A 371 7.65 -0.20 7.19
N PRO A 372 8.69 0.65 7.10
CA PRO A 372 8.58 1.93 6.40
C PRO A 372 8.43 1.73 4.90
N ASN A 373 7.90 2.76 4.20
CA ASN A 373 7.64 2.72 2.78
C ASN A 373 8.68 3.53 1.98
N ILE A 374 9.04 3.00 0.81
CA ILE A 374 10.03 3.54 -0.13
C ILE A 374 9.30 3.94 -1.42
N PHE A 375 9.71 5.04 -2.04
CA PHE A 375 9.19 5.50 -3.33
C PHE A 375 9.43 4.49 -4.46
N THR A 376 8.57 4.52 -5.49
CA THR A 376 8.69 3.70 -6.70
C THR A 376 9.00 4.51 -7.95
N GLY A 377 8.57 5.76 -7.99
CA GLY A 377 8.59 6.61 -9.19
C GLY A 377 7.35 6.43 -10.06
N ALA A 378 6.27 5.85 -9.50
CA ALA A 378 4.94 5.84 -10.09
C ALA A 378 4.20 7.14 -9.75
N HIS A 379 3.39 7.62 -10.68
CA HIS A 379 2.70 8.90 -10.60
C HIS A 379 1.30 8.80 -11.19
N GLU A 380 0.38 9.63 -10.72
CA GLU A 380 -1.03 9.66 -11.17
C GLU A 380 -1.67 8.26 -11.11
N ILE A 381 -1.31 7.49 -10.08
CA ILE A 381 -1.79 6.13 -9.85
C ILE A 381 -3.32 6.08 -9.82
N HIS A 382 -3.92 4.88 -9.97
CA HIS A 382 -5.37 4.65 -10.01
C HIS A 382 -6.08 5.39 -11.16
N SER A 383 -5.34 5.77 -12.21
CA SER A 383 -5.88 6.53 -13.33
C SER A 383 -5.36 6.05 -14.69
N ARG A 384 -6.02 6.50 -15.77
CA ARG A 384 -5.54 6.27 -17.14
C ARG A 384 -4.34 7.14 -17.52
N ASN A 385 -4.04 8.13 -16.69
CA ASN A 385 -2.88 9.01 -16.87
C ASN A 385 -1.64 8.51 -16.12
N GLU A 386 -1.74 7.36 -15.48
CA GLU A 386 -0.65 6.75 -14.71
C GLU A 386 0.63 6.63 -15.54
N TRP A 387 1.75 7.00 -14.94
CA TRP A 387 3.06 6.92 -15.57
C TRP A 387 4.18 6.60 -14.58
N VAL A 388 5.25 6.00 -15.07
CA VAL A 388 6.43 5.66 -14.28
C VAL A 388 7.68 6.28 -14.91
N SER A 389 8.54 6.86 -14.07
CA SER A 389 9.88 7.32 -14.44
C SER A 389 10.89 6.19 -14.27
N LEU A 390 11.59 5.82 -15.33
CA LEU A 390 12.64 4.81 -15.25
C LEU A 390 13.81 5.28 -14.37
N ASN A 391 14.15 6.56 -14.41
CA ASN A 391 15.19 7.12 -13.55
C ASN A 391 14.83 7.00 -12.07
N GLN A 392 13.58 7.34 -11.69
CA GLN A 392 13.13 7.26 -10.30
C GLN A 392 13.03 5.79 -9.84
N MET A 393 12.47 4.90 -10.66
CA MET A 393 12.43 3.47 -10.36
C MET A 393 13.84 2.87 -10.23
N SER A 394 14.82 3.32 -11.05
CA SER A 394 16.23 2.92 -10.93
C SER A 394 16.84 3.39 -9.62
N LYS A 395 16.49 4.59 -9.16
CA LYS A 395 16.92 5.12 -7.86
C LYS A 395 16.31 4.33 -6.70
N ALA A 396 15.06 3.89 -6.81
CA ALA A 396 14.46 2.99 -5.81
C ALA A 396 15.25 1.68 -5.70
N ALA A 397 15.59 1.06 -6.82
CA ALA A 397 16.45 -0.13 -6.82
C ALA A 397 17.83 0.12 -6.22
N ASP A 398 18.45 1.30 -6.48
CA ASP A 398 19.72 1.68 -5.86
C ASP A 398 19.62 1.87 -4.35
N VAL A 399 18.54 2.45 -3.85
CA VAL A 399 18.26 2.54 -2.41
C VAL A 399 18.20 1.15 -1.79
N LEU A 400 17.49 0.21 -2.42
CA LEU A 400 17.42 -1.17 -1.94
C LEU A 400 18.80 -1.85 -1.91
N ILE A 401 19.60 -1.72 -2.96
CA ILE A 401 20.94 -2.32 -2.99
C ILE A 401 21.82 -1.73 -1.89
N ASN A 402 21.77 -0.40 -1.69
CA ASN A 402 22.54 0.25 -0.62
C ASN A 402 22.03 -0.20 0.77
N LEU A 403 20.73 -0.31 0.98
CA LEU A 403 20.13 -0.80 2.24
C LEU A 403 20.61 -2.22 2.59
N LEU A 404 20.64 -3.10 1.59
CA LEU A 404 21.04 -4.50 1.77
C LEU A 404 22.55 -4.66 1.94
N SER A 405 23.34 -3.72 1.42
CA SER A 405 24.82 -3.75 1.43
C SER A 405 25.44 -2.95 2.57
N GLN A 406 24.65 -2.39 3.48
CA GLN A 406 25.16 -1.75 4.71
C GLN A 406 25.79 -2.80 5.62
N ILE A 407 27.08 -2.62 5.91
CA ILE A 407 27.91 -3.54 6.72
C ILE A 407 28.42 -2.81 7.96
#